data_d2274dad06cf8692101f7a9603fdf9bc
#
_entry.id   d2274dad06cf8692101f7a9603fdf9bc
#
_cell.length_a   1.000
_cell.length_b   1.000
_cell.length_c   1.000
_cell.angle_alpha   90.00
_cell.angle_beta   90.00
_cell.angle_gamma   90.00
#
_symmetry.space_group_name_H-M   'P 1'
#
loop_
_entity.id
_entity.type
_entity.pdbx_description
1 polymer ?
#
loop_
_entity_poly.entity_id
_entity_poly.type
_entity_poly.pdbx_seq_one_letter_code
_entity_poly.pdbx_strand_id
1 'polypeptide(L)'
;MSNVNETPAKVPAQADATTEAPAAAPDAVRVVDPRLLIREQGFKGYWTEFKRKVRSGEIGSLPVVVGLIIIGIVFQLETGNFLTSYNLDQITLYAAGPGIMAVGIVFVLLLGEIDLAVGSVAGLAGAVWAVVGTDIPDSLAIVVGILSGTVIGAFHGIVFAKIGVPAFVVTLAGFLGWAGMQTWVMGDKSTITTPLGSFVRDLTSYYFEDIAAAYGLAVVVIIAFYLAQLRDARRRKTAELPHRPQSEIILRTALLAVMCLLAAYAFNQEQGLPLSLVIFLGILVVTDFILRRTTYGRQVFAVGGGVEAARRAGINVSWIRISVFMISGTLGAVGGLFLASATGGADRSLGGGNQLMMCIAAAVIGGTSLFGGRGKVWSALLGILVIQSIVQGLNQMNLSSNAIQYMITGGVLLIAVIIDSVSRKTQKTAGRA
;
A
#
# COMPACT_ATOMS: atom_id res chain seq x y z
N MET A 1 61.24 -49.69 -42.88
CA MET A 1 61.80 -50.39 -41.73
C MET A 1 61.02 -49.96 -40.50
N SER A 2 60.30 -50.73 -39.82
CA SER A 2 60.04 -52.16 -39.68
C SER A 2 58.57 -52.39 -39.21
N ASN A 3 58.00 -53.46 -39.80
CA ASN A 3 56.74 -54.07 -39.40
C ASN A 3 56.76 -54.49 -37.91
N VAL A 4 55.54 -54.36 -37.24
CA VAL A 4 55.12 -55.37 -36.30
C VAL A 4 53.63 -55.59 -36.47
N ASN A 5 53.28 -56.82 -36.89
CA ASN A 5 51.98 -57.43 -36.86
C ASN A 5 51.47 -57.58 -35.42
N GLU A 6 50.20 -57.30 -35.19
CA GLU A 6 49.53 -57.96 -34.07
C GLU A 6 48.09 -58.40 -34.54
N THR A 7 47.86 -59.61 -34.18
CA THR A 7 46.73 -60.54 -34.54
C THR A 7 45.51 -60.19 -33.75
N PRO A 8 44.29 -60.36 -34.29
CA PRO A 8 43.03 -60.05 -33.60
C PRO A 8 42.67 -61.09 -32.54
N ALA A 9 42.39 -60.65 -31.35
CA ALA A 9 41.92 -61.47 -30.23
C ALA A 9 40.42 -61.83 -30.41
N LYS A 10 40.10 -63.08 -30.15
CA LYS A 10 38.79 -63.75 -30.17
C LYS A 10 37.79 -63.09 -29.20
N VAL A 11 36.57 -62.85 -29.70
CA VAL A 11 35.37 -62.54 -28.94
C VAL A 11 34.83 -63.78 -28.25
N PRO A 12 34.57 -63.81 -26.96
CA PRO A 12 33.84 -64.91 -26.32
C PRO A 12 32.32 -64.71 -26.49
N ALA A 13 31.62 -65.84 -26.63
CA ALA A 13 30.19 -66.00 -26.87
C ALA A 13 29.32 -65.34 -25.78
N GLN A 14 28.20 -64.78 -26.22
CA GLN A 14 27.08 -64.30 -25.40
C GLN A 14 26.53 -65.44 -24.53
N ALA A 15 26.47 -65.20 -23.22
CA ALA A 15 25.60 -65.91 -22.30
C ALA A 15 24.26 -65.21 -22.21
N ASP A 16 23.15 -65.95 -22.38
CA ASP A 16 21.78 -65.51 -22.19
C ASP A 16 21.60 -64.87 -20.81
N ALA A 17 21.35 -63.55 -20.78
CA ALA A 17 20.87 -62.84 -19.60
C ALA A 17 19.35 -62.72 -19.72
N THR A 18 18.64 -63.49 -18.95
CA THR A 18 17.22 -63.34 -18.63
C THR A 18 16.95 -61.89 -18.22
N THR A 19 16.05 -61.29 -18.95
CA THR A 19 15.58 -59.88 -18.72
C THR A 19 14.76 -59.87 -17.42
N GLU A 20 15.39 -59.57 -16.29
CA GLU A 20 14.69 -59.08 -15.13
C GLU A 20 14.28 -57.61 -15.42
N ALA A 21 12.98 -57.32 -15.37
CA ALA A 21 12.46 -55.97 -15.43
C ALA A 21 13.10 -55.13 -14.29
N PRO A 22 13.52 -53.88 -14.57
CA PRO A 22 14.05 -53.05 -13.53
C PRO A 22 13.03 -52.84 -12.42
N ALA A 23 13.38 -53.22 -11.19
CA ALA A 23 12.58 -52.97 -10.01
C ALA A 23 12.21 -51.48 -9.99
N ALA A 24 10.92 -51.21 -9.83
CA ALA A 24 10.40 -49.86 -9.71
C ALA A 24 11.26 -49.08 -8.69
N ALA A 25 11.86 -47.98 -9.13
CA ALA A 25 12.59 -47.07 -8.27
C ALA A 25 11.71 -46.73 -7.07
N PRO A 26 12.21 -46.79 -5.83
CA PRO A 26 11.43 -46.43 -4.66
C PRO A 26 10.90 -45.02 -4.91
N ASP A 27 9.59 -44.83 -4.69
CA ASP A 27 8.91 -43.56 -4.82
C ASP A 27 9.82 -42.47 -4.26
N ALA A 28 10.29 -41.61 -5.16
CA ALA A 28 11.07 -40.43 -4.76
C ALA A 28 10.22 -39.69 -3.76
N VAL A 29 10.58 -39.75 -2.49
CA VAL A 29 9.95 -38.96 -1.42
C VAL A 29 9.97 -37.54 -1.92
N ARG A 30 8.84 -37.08 -2.48
CA ARG A 30 8.65 -35.68 -2.80
C ARG A 30 8.95 -34.94 -1.51
N VAL A 31 10.12 -34.29 -1.44
CA VAL A 31 10.45 -33.38 -0.36
C VAL A 31 9.49 -32.21 -0.49
N VAL A 32 8.31 -32.41 0.07
CA VAL A 32 7.29 -31.35 0.13
C VAL A 32 7.84 -30.31 1.10
N ASP A 33 7.98 -29.08 0.64
CA ASP A 33 8.43 -27.96 1.48
C ASP A 33 7.66 -28.02 2.81
N PRO A 34 8.33 -28.09 3.97
CA PRO A 34 7.66 -28.13 5.28
C PRO A 34 6.67 -27.00 5.50
N ARG A 35 6.81 -25.90 4.74
CA ARG A 35 5.85 -24.77 4.73
C ARG A 35 4.49 -25.14 4.14
N LEU A 36 4.42 -26.20 3.33
CA LEU A 36 3.21 -26.68 2.67
C LEU A 36 2.50 -27.77 3.47
N LEU A 37 3.18 -28.43 4.42
CA LEU A 37 2.74 -29.68 5.03
C LEU A 37 1.91 -29.55 6.30
N ILE A 38 1.97 -28.44 7.06
CA ILE A 38 1.37 -28.40 8.38
C ILE A 38 0.38 -27.24 8.48
N ARG A 39 -0.87 -27.55 8.25
CA ARG A 39 -1.98 -26.73 8.71
C ARG A 39 -2.75 -27.53 9.76
N GLU A 40 -2.34 -27.41 11.01
CA GLU A 40 -3.14 -27.92 12.13
C GLU A 40 -4.50 -27.22 12.10
N GLN A 41 -5.58 -28.01 12.21
CA GLN A 41 -6.95 -27.49 12.23
C GLN A 41 -7.36 -27.16 13.66
N GLY A 42 -8.23 -26.14 13.82
CA GLY A 42 -8.79 -25.73 15.09
C GLY A 42 -8.01 -24.65 15.83
N PHE A 43 -8.49 -24.26 17.01
CA PHE A 43 -7.95 -23.13 17.79
C PHE A 43 -6.48 -23.32 18.19
N LYS A 44 -6.08 -24.55 18.52
CA LYS A 44 -4.65 -24.86 18.81
C LYS A 44 -3.75 -24.65 17.58
N GLY A 45 -4.22 -25.02 16.40
CA GLY A 45 -3.49 -24.79 15.15
C GLY A 45 -3.32 -23.29 14.84
N TYR A 46 -4.37 -22.48 15.09
CA TYR A 46 -4.28 -21.02 14.98
C TYR A 46 -3.23 -20.42 15.92
N TRP A 47 -3.22 -20.88 17.19
CA TRP A 47 -2.27 -20.40 18.18
C TRP A 47 -0.82 -20.78 17.84
N THR A 48 -0.62 -22.01 17.35
CA THR A 48 0.67 -22.49 16.91
C THR A 48 1.17 -21.71 15.67
N GLU A 49 0.28 -21.49 14.69
CA GLU A 49 0.59 -20.69 13.49
C GLU A 49 0.87 -19.22 13.84
N PHE A 50 0.10 -18.66 14.77
CA PHE A 50 0.31 -17.31 15.28
C PHE A 50 1.68 -17.17 15.95
N LYS A 51 2.03 -18.08 16.90
CA LYS A 51 3.35 -18.09 17.52
C LYS A 51 4.48 -18.24 16.50
N ARG A 52 4.28 -19.09 15.49
CA ARG A 52 5.23 -19.28 14.41
C ARG A 52 5.43 -17.99 13.61
N LYS A 53 4.35 -17.31 13.22
CA LYS A 53 4.39 -16.02 12.49
C LYS A 53 5.07 -14.93 13.31
N VAL A 54 4.78 -14.86 14.61
CA VAL A 54 5.46 -13.93 15.53
C VAL A 54 6.96 -14.22 15.60
N ARG A 55 7.34 -15.50 15.79
CA ARG A 55 8.75 -15.91 15.85
C ARG A 55 9.49 -15.75 14.52
N SER A 56 8.79 -15.91 13.39
CA SER A 56 9.39 -15.74 12.05
C SER A 56 9.40 -14.29 11.57
N GLY A 57 8.89 -13.34 12.36
CA GLY A 57 8.76 -11.94 11.96
C GLY A 57 7.70 -11.68 10.88
N GLU A 58 6.81 -12.65 10.57
CA GLU A 58 5.74 -12.51 9.59
C GLU A 58 4.43 -12.03 10.24
N ILE A 59 4.50 -10.99 11.07
CA ILE A 59 3.35 -10.52 11.86
C ILE A 59 2.29 -9.82 10.97
N GLY A 60 2.70 -9.34 9.79
CA GLY A 60 1.82 -8.67 8.84
C GLY A 60 1.23 -7.37 9.41
N SER A 61 -0.06 -7.12 9.13
CA SER A 61 -0.78 -5.92 9.60
C SER A 61 -1.40 -6.04 11.00
N LEU A 62 -1.22 -7.17 11.68
CA LEU A 62 -1.85 -7.42 12.98
C LEU A 62 -1.44 -6.41 14.06
N PRO A 63 -0.15 -6.01 14.20
CA PRO A 63 0.23 -4.99 15.18
C PRO A 63 -0.48 -3.65 14.95
N VAL A 64 -0.72 -3.31 13.68
CA VAL A 64 -1.40 -2.07 13.30
C VAL A 64 -2.86 -2.09 13.72
N VAL A 65 -3.55 -3.21 13.48
CA VAL A 65 -4.95 -3.38 13.90
C VAL A 65 -5.07 -3.35 15.42
N VAL A 66 -4.17 -4.03 16.13
CA VAL A 66 -4.14 -3.97 17.61
C VAL A 66 -3.84 -2.56 18.09
N GLY A 67 -2.90 -1.87 17.46
CA GLY A 67 -2.59 -0.47 17.77
C GLY A 67 -3.80 0.45 17.57
N LEU A 68 -4.55 0.27 16.48
CA LEU A 68 -5.76 1.05 16.21
C LEU A 68 -6.85 0.82 17.26
N ILE A 69 -7.03 -0.43 17.69
CA ILE A 69 -7.97 -0.76 18.77
C ILE A 69 -7.53 -0.10 20.10
N ILE A 70 -6.25 -0.19 20.45
CA ILE A 70 -5.71 0.45 21.66
C ILE A 70 -5.91 1.96 21.62
N ILE A 71 -5.58 2.61 20.48
CA ILE A 71 -5.80 4.04 20.26
C ILE A 71 -7.27 4.40 20.45
N GLY A 72 -8.19 3.63 19.85
CA GLY A 72 -9.63 3.84 20.00
C GLY A 72 -10.09 3.75 21.45
N ILE A 73 -9.62 2.74 22.19
CA ILE A 73 -9.97 2.56 23.60
C ILE A 73 -9.39 3.71 24.45
N VAL A 74 -8.12 4.05 24.28
CA VAL A 74 -7.45 5.11 25.07
C VAL A 74 -8.15 6.44 24.87
N PHE A 75 -8.34 6.88 23.60
CA PHE A 75 -9.00 8.15 23.35
C PHE A 75 -10.49 8.14 23.74
N GLN A 76 -11.18 7.02 23.63
CA GLN A 76 -12.57 6.92 24.11
C GLN A 76 -12.66 7.09 25.63
N LEU A 77 -11.73 6.51 26.40
CA LEU A 77 -11.69 6.63 27.85
C LEU A 77 -11.33 8.06 28.30
N GLU A 78 -10.41 8.72 27.59
CA GLU A 78 -9.95 10.06 27.92
C GLU A 78 -10.94 11.16 27.51
N THR A 79 -11.61 11.01 26.34
CA THR A 79 -12.45 12.07 25.78
C THR A 79 -13.95 11.81 25.93
N GLY A 80 -14.34 10.55 26.09
CA GLY A 80 -15.74 10.09 26.10
C GLY A 80 -16.45 10.14 24.72
N ASN A 81 -15.89 10.86 23.76
CA ASN A 81 -16.52 11.15 22.47
C ASN A 81 -15.74 10.65 21.24
N PHE A 82 -14.66 9.88 21.44
CA PHE A 82 -13.79 9.46 20.33
C PHE A 82 -14.49 8.53 19.33
N LEU A 83 -15.32 7.60 19.80
CA LEU A 83 -16.05 6.63 18.96
C LEU A 83 -17.44 7.16 18.52
N THR A 84 -17.70 8.47 18.58
CA THR A 84 -18.91 9.04 18.01
C THR A 84 -18.90 8.97 16.50
N SER A 85 -20.07 8.84 15.90
CA SER A 85 -20.23 8.80 14.42
C SER A 85 -19.58 10.01 13.75
N TYR A 86 -19.77 11.21 14.31
CA TYR A 86 -19.14 12.44 13.83
C TYR A 86 -17.60 12.33 13.78
N ASN A 87 -16.97 11.87 14.86
CA ASN A 87 -15.51 11.77 14.88
C ASN A 87 -14.98 10.69 13.93
N LEU A 88 -15.68 9.57 13.80
CA LEU A 88 -15.33 8.51 12.85
C LEU A 88 -15.43 9.01 11.40
N ASP A 89 -16.45 9.82 11.09
CA ASP A 89 -16.58 10.49 9.81
C ASP A 89 -15.40 11.44 9.55
N GLN A 90 -15.07 12.32 10.49
CA GLN A 90 -13.93 13.22 10.38
C GLN A 90 -12.59 12.49 10.17
N ILE A 91 -12.37 11.37 10.88
CA ILE A 91 -11.17 10.54 10.68
C ILE A 91 -11.09 10.06 9.24
N THR A 92 -12.19 9.58 8.66
CA THR A 92 -12.18 9.05 7.28
C THR A 92 -12.04 10.16 6.24
N LEU A 93 -12.67 11.29 6.45
CA LEU A 93 -12.60 12.46 5.58
C LEU A 93 -11.15 12.98 5.48
N TYR A 94 -10.51 13.25 6.62
CA TYR A 94 -9.13 13.75 6.65
C TYR A 94 -8.10 12.67 6.31
N ALA A 95 -8.45 11.38 6.36
CA ALA A 95 -7.59 10.29 5.93
C ALA A 95 -7.49 10.17 4.40
N ALA A 96 -8.48 10.62 3.63
CA ALA A 96 -8.56 10.35 2.20
C ALA A 96 -7.39 10.97 1.43
N GLY A 97 -7.13 12.27 1.55
CA GLY A 97 -6.05 12.95 0.84
C GLY A 97 -4.66 12.35 1.14
N PRO A 98 -4.21 12.40 2.41
CA PRO A 98 -2.92 11.80 2.79
C PRO A 98 -2.86 10.28 2.53
N GLY A 99 -3.99 9.57 2.62
CA GLY A 99 -4.08 8.15 2.31
C GLY A 99 -3.81 7.85 0.83
N ILE A 100 -4.36 8.65 -0.08
CA ILE A 100 -4.11 8.56 -1.52
C ILE A 100 -2.63 8.83 -1.83
N MET A 101 -2.05 9.85 -1.22
CA MET A 101 -0.61 10.15 -1.32
C MET A 101 0.23 8.97 -0.79
N ALA A 102 -0.16 8.38 0.33
CA ALA A 102 0.51 7.22 0.92
C ALA A 102 0.46 5.99 0.00
N VAL A 103 -0.61 5.81 -0.81
CA VAL A 103 -0.64 4.77 -1.85
C VAL A 103 0.48 5.00 -2.88
N GLY A 104 0.71 6.23 -3.30
CA GLY A 104 1.85 6.59 -4.17
C GLY A 104 3.19 6.23 -3.54
N ILE A 105 3.37 6.59 -2.27
CA ILE A 105 4.56 6.22 -1.49
C ILE A 105 4.74 4.70 -1.39
N VAL A 106 3.67 3.91 -1.23
CA VAL A 106 3.76 2.44 -1.22
C VAL A 106 4.41 1.93 -2.51
N PHE A 107 4.05 2.45 -3.68
CA PHE A 107 4.68 2.03 -4.95
C PHE A 107 6.19 2.33 -4.96
N VAL A 108 6.60 3.50 -4.50
CA VAL A 108 8.03 3.88 -4.43
C VAL A 108 8.78 3.02 -3.42
N LEU A 109 8.20 2.80 -2.23
CA LEU A 109 8.78 1.93 -1.21
C LEU A 109 8.91 0.48 -1.68
N LEU A 110 7.99 -0.02 -2.52
CA LEU A 110 8.11 -1.36 -3.11
C LEU A 110 9.37 -1.51 -3.97
N LEU A 111 9.89 -0.43 -4.58
CA LEU A 111 11.19 -0.44 -5.26
C LEU A 111 12.38 -0.38 -4.29
N GLY A 112 12.16 -0.09 -3.01
CA GLY A 112 13.21 0.20 -2.03
C GLY A 112 13.74 1.64 -2.11
N GLU A 113 12.97 2.55 -2.71
CA GLU A 113 13.31 3.96 -2.88
C GLU A 113 12.41 4.84 -1.99
N ILE A 114 12.80 6.09 -1.77
CA ILE A 114 12.06 7.06 -0.97
C ILE A 114 11.75 8.28 -1.83
N ASP A 115 10.48 8.69 -1.84
CA ASP A 115 10.01 9.93 -2.48
C ASP A 115 9.74 10.98 -1.39
N LEU A 116 10.59 12.01 -1.35
CA LEU A 116 10.45 13.11 -0.39
C LEU A 116 9.67 14.30 -0.97
N ALA A 117 9.29 14.25 -2.26
CA ALA A 117 8.62 15.37 -2.92
C ALA A 117 7.10 15.25 -2.93
N VAL A 118 6.51 14.11 -2.54
CA VAL A 118 5.06 13.85 -2.70
C VAL A 118 4.18 14.95 -2.09
N GLY A 119 4.59 15.53 -0.95
CA GLY A 119 3.87 16.63 -0.31
C GLY A 119 3.90 17.91 -1.14
N SER A 120 5.07 18.36 -1.57
CA SER A 120 5.20 19.57 -2.41
C SER A 120 4.63 19.37 -3.82
N VAL A 121 4.65 18.15 -4.36
CA VAL A 121 3.93 17.82 -5.61
C VAL A 121 2.42 17.96 -5.41
N ALA A 122 1.88 17.48 -4.28
CA ALA A 122 0.47 17.63 -3.93
C ALA A 122 0.08 19.12 -3.81
N GLY A 123 0.90 19.90 -3.10
CA GLY A 123 0.67 21.34 -2.93
C GLY A 123 0.72 22.10 -4.25
N LEU A 124 1.73 21.83 -5.07
CA LEU A 124 1.85 22.45 -6.40
C LEU A 124 0.68 22.06 -7.31
N ALA A 125 0.26 20.80 -7.32
CA ALA A 125 -0.87 20.35 -8.14
C ALA A 125 -2.19 21.04 -7.72
N GLY A 126 -2.42 21.18 -6.40
CA GLY A 126 -3.54 21.94 -5.88
C GLY A 126 -3.49 23.42 -6.24
N ALA A 127 -2.29 24.04 -6.19
CA ALA A 127 -2.08 25.42 -6.60
C ALA A 127 -2.31 25.62 -8.11
N VAL A 128 -1.79 24.72 -8.95
CA VAL A 128 -1.99 24.73 -10.41
C VAL A 128 -3.48 24.62 -10.72
N TRP A 129 -4.19 23.65 -10.13
CA TRP A 129 -5.64 23.53 -10.27
C TRP A 129 -6.36 24.82 -9.91
N ALA A 130 -6.05 25.38 -8.74
CA ALA A 130 -6.77 26.56 -8.21
C ALA A 130 -6.51 27.81 -9.07
N VAL A 131 -5.28 28.04 -9.54
CA VAL A 131 -4.93 29.18 -10.39
C VAL A 131 -5.54 29.06 -11.78
N VAL A 132 -5.34 27.89 -12.42
CA VAL A 132 -5.84 27.66 -13.79
C VAL A 132 -7.36 27.60 -13.82
N GLY A 133 -8.01 27.11 -12.76
CA GLY A 133 -9.47 27.06 -12.60
C GLY A 133 -10.15 28.42 -12.53
N THR A 134 -9.39 29.54 -12.43
CA THR A 134 -9.96 30.89 -12.57
C THR A 134 -10.31 31.22 -14.02
N ASP A 135 -9.64 30.58 -15.00
CA ASP A 135 -9.71 30.93 -16.41
C ASP A 135 -10.35 29.84 -17.28
N ILE A 136 -10.36 28.60 -16.82
CA ILE A 136 -10.90 27.45 -17.55
C ILE A 136 -11.91 26.65 -16.71
N PRO A 137 -12.75 25.79 -17.35
CA PRO A 137 -13.68 24.93 -16.63
C PRO A 137 -12.99 24.04 -15.59
N ASP A 138 -13.62 23.85 -14.42
CA ASP A 138 -13.08 23.08 -13.29
C ASP A 138 -12.62 21.69 -13.67
N SER A 139 -13.35 20.97 -14.54
CA SER A 139 -12.96 19.64 -15.03
C SER A 139 -11.61 19.64 -15.77
N LEU A 140 -11.35 20.67 -16.56
CA LEU A 140 -10.06 20.82 -17.24
C LEU A 140 -8.95 21.23 -16.27
N ALA A 141 -9.26 22.11 -15.32
CA ALA A 141 -8.31 22.50 -14.28
C ALA A 141 -7.87 21.31 -13.43
N ILE A 142 -8.81 20.40 -13.07
CA ILE A 142 -8.51 19.14 -12.38
C ILE A 142 -7.53 18.28 -13.19
N VAL A 143 -7.78 18.12 -14.48
CA VAL A 143 -6.89 17.35 -15.37
C VAL A 143 -5.50 17.98 -15.42
N VAL A 144 -5.40 19.30 -15.56
CA VAL A 144 -4.11 20.02 -15.58
C VAL A 144 -3.39 19.86 -14.24
N GLY A 145 -4.08 19.98 -13.12
CA GLY A 145 -3.52 19.73 -11.77
C GLY A 145 -2.97 18.31 -11.63
N ILE A 146 -3.72 17.29 -12.03
CA ILE A 146 -3.26 15.88 -11.97
C ILE A 146 -2.08 15.62 -12.93
N LEU A 147 -2.14 16.16 -14.15
CA LEU A 147 -1.06 16.03 -15.13
C LEU A 147 0.23 16.70 -14.65
N SER A 148 0.15 17.84 -13.95
CA SER A 148 1.33 18.49 -13.40
C SER A 148 2.10 17.54 -12.47
N GLY A 149 1.42 16.83 -11.55
CA GLY A 149 2.05 15.84 -10.69
C GLY A 149 2.57 14.63 -11.45
N THR A 150 1.85 14.18 -12.48
CA THR A 150 2.31 13.07 -13.35
C THR A 150 3.62 13.42 -14.08
N VAL A 151 3.71 14.64 -14.64
CA VAL A 151 4.90 15.15 -15.34
C VAL A 151 6.07 15.30 -14.37
N ILE A 152 5.84 15.82 -13.18
CA ILE A 152 6.86 15.92 -12.13
C ILE A 152 7.37 14.52 -11.74
N GLY A 153 6.46 13.57 -11.54
CA GLY A 153 6.82 12.18 -11.24
C GLY A 153 7.65 11.56 -12.38
N ALA A 154 7.26 11.80 -13.63
CA ALA A 154 8.05 11.38 -14.81
C ALA A 154 9.45 12.00 -14.80
N PHE A 155 9.58 13.29 -14.51
CA PHE A 155 10.84 13.99 -14.39
C PHE A 155 11.74 13.37 -13.31
N HIS A 156 11.23 13.18 -12.09
CA HIS A 156 11.97 12.50 -11.01
C HIS A 156 12.41 11.10 -11.42
N GLY A 157 11.49 10.32 -12.01
CA GLY A 157 11.77 8.97 -12.47
C GLY A 157 12.84 8.91 -13.57
N ILE A 158 12.84 9.85 -14.52
CA ILE A 158 13.84 9.95 -15.58
C ILE A 158 15.21 10.29 -15.02
N VAL A 159 15.31 11.31 -14.15
CA VAL A 159 16.56 11.70 -13.51
C VAL A 159 17.14 10.54 -12.71
N PHE A 160 16.32 9.87 -11.90
CA PHE A 160 16.72 8.69 -11.14
C PHE A 160 17.13 7.51 -12.02
N ALA A 161 16.29 7.12 -13.00
CA ALA A 161 16.49 5.88 -13.73
C ALA A 161 17.48 5.96 -14.89
N LYS A 162 17.63 7.14 -15.54
CA LYS A 162 18.49 7.33 -16.73
C LYS A 162 19.77 8.08 -16.42
N ILE A 163 19.74 9.10 -15.56
CA ILE A 163 20.93 9.86 -15.18
C ILE A 163 21.68 9.15 -14.04
N GLY A 164 20.96 8.39 -13.19
CA GLY A 164 21.54 7.61 -12.11
C GLY A 164 21.71 8.37 -10.79
N VAL A 165 21.08 9.55 -10.66
CA VAL A 165 21.05 10.28 -9.36
C VAL A 165 20.20 9.50 -8.37
N PRO A 166 20.65 9.29 -7.12
CA PRO A 166 19.85 8.60 -6.10
C PRO A 166 18.46 9.23 -5.93
N ALA A 167 17.42 8.39 -5.82
CA ALA A 167 16.02 8.84 -5.78
C ALA A 167 15.76 9.88 -4.68
N PHE A 168 16.30 9.65 -3.45
CA PHE A 168 16.11 10.58 -2.34
C PHE A 168 16.74 11.95 -2.60
N VAL A 169 17.84 12.05 -3.35
CA VAL A 169 18.47 13.33 -3.71
C VAL A 169 17.59 14.09 -4.71
N VAL A 170 17.09 13.40 -5.74
CA VAL A 170 16.20 14.00 -6.74
C VAL A 170 14.93 14.53 -6.08
N THR A 171 14.30 13.71 -5.21
CA THR A 171 13.05 14.09 -4.57
C THR A 171 13.24 15.09 -3.45
N LEU A 172 14.40 15.13 -2.77
CA LEU A 172 14.73 16.19 -1.81
C LEU A 172 14.90 17.54 -2.51
N ALA A 173 15.60 17.57 -3.65
CA ALA A 173 15.68 18.77 -4.49
C ALA A 173 14.28 19.18 -5.00
N GLY A 174 13.46 18.19 -5.40
CA GLY A 174 12.07 18.38 -5.79
C GLY A 174 11.21 18.93 -4.65
N PHE A 175 11.40 18.46 -3.41
CA PHE A 175 10.67 18.96 -2.24
C PHE A 175 10.79 20.49 -2.10
N LEU A 176 12.00 21.01 -2.22
CA LEU A 176 12.25 22.45 -2.14
C LEU A 176 11.83 23.17 -3.44
N GLY A 177 12.19 22.62 -4.60
CA GLY A 177 11.90 23.24 -5.89
C GLY A 177 10.41 23.37 -6.19
N TRP A 178 9.62 22.32 -5.93
CA TRP A 178 8.17 22.35 -6.18
C TRP A 178 7.41 23.18 -5.14
N ALA A 179 7.88 23.25 -3.90
CA ALA A 179 7.33 24.18 -2.91
C ALA A 179 7.59 25.64 -3.32
N GLY A 180 8.78 25.94 -3.85
CA GLY A 180 9.08 27.24 -4.44
C GLY A 180 8.22 27.55 -5.67
N MET A 181 8.04 26.56 -6.57
CA MET A 181 7.17 26.68 -7.72
C MET A 181 5.70 26.89 -7.34
N GLN A 182 5.21 26.20 -6.30
CA GLN A 182 3.87 26.43 -5.75
C GLN A 182 3.67 27.90 -5.34
N THR A 183 4.62 28.45 -4.60
CA THR A 183 4.58 29.86 -4.19
C THR A 183 4.61 30.80 -5.39
N TRP A 184 5.43 30.50 -6.39
CA TRP A 184 5.52 31.28 -7.64
C TRP A 184 4.23 31.24 -8.46
N VAL A 185 3.59 30.05 -8.62
CA VAL A 185 2.32 29.87 -9.33
C VAL A 185 1.20 30.62 -8.63
N MET A 186 1.17 30.60 -7.28
CA MET A 186 0.18 31.34 -6.49
C MET A 186 0.33 32.89 -6.61
N GLY A 187 1.51 33.36 -7.00
CA GLY A 187 1.83 34.79 -7.16
C GLY A 187 1.56 35.57 -5.86
N ASP A 188 0.83 36.67 -5.93
CA ASP A 188 0.50 37.49 -4.77
C ASP A 188 -0.67 36.93 -3.93
N LYS A 189 -1.37 35.91 -4.44
CA LYS A 189 -2.50 35.30 -3.75
C LYS A 189 -1.99 34.42 -2.60
N SER A 190 -2.44 34.69 -1.37
CA SER A 190 -2.12 33.84 -0.21
C SER A 190 -2.94 32.55 -0.21
N THR A 191 -4.21 32.65 -0.60
CA THR A 191 -5.18 31.55 -0.70
C THR A 191 -6.12 31.78 -1.87
N ILE A 192 -6.46 30.70 -2.58
CA ILE A 192 -7.50 30.67 -3.60
C ILE A 192 -8.57 29.72 -3.11
N THR A 193 -9.73 30.28 -2.76
CA THR A 193 -10.85 29.50 -2.22
C THR A 193 -11.47 28.61 -3.30
N THR A 194 -11.84 27.39 -2.93
CA THR A 194 -12.55 26.46 -3.81
C THR A 194 -13.90 27.04 -4.21
N PRO A 195 -14.20 27.21 -5.53
CA PRO A 195 -15.46 27.77 -5.99
C PRO A 195 -16.67 26.94 -5.56
N LEU A 196 -17.80 27.59 -5.34
CA LEU A 196 -19.08 26.90 -5.15
C LEU A 196 -19.45 26.15 -6.45
N GLY A 197 -19.82 24.86 -6.32
CA GLY A 197 -20.13 24.00 -7.46
C GLY A 197 -18.91 23.38 -8.13
N SER A 198 -17.69 23.58 -7.62
CA SER A 198 -16.51 22.86 -8.06
C SER A 198 -16.56 21.40 -7.59
N PHE A 199 -16.24 20.46 -8.48
CA PHE A 199 -16.11 19.05 -8.12
C PHE A 199 -15.03 18.81 -7.04
N VAL A 200 -13.97 19.63 -7.04
CA VAL A 200 -12.96 19.54 -5.98
C VAL A 200 -13.56 19.84 -4.61
N ARG A 201 -14.48 20.81 -4.52
CA ARG A 201 -15.19 21.06 -3.26
C ARG A 201 -15.98 19.84 -2.80
N ASP A 202 -16.65 19.18 -3.73
CA ASP A 202 -17.49 18.01 -3.44
C ASP A 202 -16.69 16.79 -3.00
N LEU A 203 -15.36 16.71 -3.26
CA LEU A 203 -14.54 15.57 -2.85
C LEU A 203 -14.62 15.29 -1.34
N THR A 204 -14.76 16.33 -0.51
CA THR A 204 -14.84 16.17 0.96
C THR A 204 -16.13 16.70 1.56
N SER A 205 -16.98 17.43 0.79
CA SER A 205 -18.23 17.96 1.28
C SER A 205 -19.48 17.23 0.79
N TYR A 206 -19.34 16.34 -0.20
CA TYR A 206 -20.46 15.55 -0.70
C TYR A 206 -20.60 14.24 0.04
N TYR A 207 -21.81 13.96 0.48
CA TYR A 207 -22.21 12.73 1.15
C TYR A 207 -23.36 12.07 0.39
N PHE A 208 -23.33 10.75 0.34
CA PHE A 208 -24.46 9.96 -0.11
C PHE A 208 -25.41 9.78 1.08
N GLU A 209 -26.43 10.62 1.16
CA GLU A 209 -27.41 10.65 2.28
C GLU A 209 -28.32 9.43 2.29
N ASP A 210 -28.43 8.70 1.16
CA ASP A 210 -29.25 7.50 1.08
C ASP A 210 -28.60 6.39 1.94
N ILE A 211 -29.37 5.91 2.93
CA ILE A 211 -29.00 4.80 3.82
C ILE A 211 -28.50 3.58 3.02
N ALA A 212 -29.09 3.34 1.85
CA ALA A 212 -28.70 2.24 0.97
C ALA A 212 -27.26 2.36 0.43
N ALA A 213 -26.70 3.56 0.34
CA ALA A 213 -25.35 3.75 -0.20
C ALA A 213 -24.27 3.14 0.71
N ALA A 214 -24.30 3.45 2.01
CA ALA A 214 -23.33 2.93 2.97
C ALA A 214 -23.48 1.41 3.17
N TYR A 215 -24.70 0.91 3.34
CA TYR A 215 -24.95 -0.52 3.46
C TYR A 215 -24.67 -1.27 2.14
N GLY A 216 -25.00 -0.66 1.00
CA GLY A 216 -24.73 -1.23 -0.32
C GLY A 216 -23.22 -1.41 -0.54
N LEU A 217 -22.41 -0.40 -0.22
CA LEU A 217 -20.95 -0.51 -0.26
C LEU A 217 -20.44 -1.61 0.68
N ALA A 218 -20.95 -1.67 1.92
CA ALA A 218 -20.60 -2.71 2.88
C ALA A 218 -20.89 -4.12 2.32
N VAL A 219 -22.08 -4.35 1.76
CA VAL A 219 -22.47 -5.63 1.15
C VAL A 219 -21.57 -5.97 -0.03
N VAL A 220 -21.28 -5.02 -0.92
CA VAL A 220 -20.36 -5.23 -2.06
C VAL A 220 -18.97 -5.66 -1.56
N VAL A 221 -18.41 -4.99 -0.56
CA VAL A 221 -17.10 -5.33 0.03
C VAL A 221 -17.12 -6.73 0.65
N ILE A 222 -18.16 -7.07 1.41
CA ILE A 222 -18.31 -8.39 2.05
C ILE A 222 -18.39 -9.50 1.00
N ILE A 223 -19.24 -9.33 -0.02
CA ILE A 223 -19.39 -10.31 -1.10
C ILE A 223 -18.09 -10.45 -1.90
N ALA A 224 -17.46 -9.34 -2.28
CA ALA A 224 -16.19 -9.37 -3.02
C ALA A 224 -15.09 -10.09 -2.23
N PHE A 225 -14.99 -9.83 -0.93
CA PHE A 225 -14.03 -10.52 -0.06
C PHE A 225 -14.31 -12.02 0.05
N TYR A 226 -15.56 -12.41 0.30
CA TYR A 226 -15.98 -13.81 0.37
C TYR A 226 -15.66 -14.56 -0.92
N LEU A 227 -16.05 -13.99 -2.08
CA LEU A 227 -15.78 -14.59 -3.38
C LEU A 227 -14.28 -14.68 -3.68
N ALA A 228 -13.49 -13.69 -3.29
CA ALA A 228 -12.03 -13.73 -3.44
C ALA A 228 -11.41 -14.87 -2.61
N GLN A 229 -11.85 -15.06 -1.36
CA GLN A 229 -11.39 -16.16 -0.50
C GLN A 229 -11.80 -17.54 -1.05
N LEU A 230 -13.03 -17.66 -1.53
CA LEU A 230 -13.51 -18.91 -2.15
C LEU A 230 -12.71 -19.26 -3.41
N ARG A 231 -12.43 -18.25 -4.28
CA ARG A 231 -11.62 -18.46 -5.49
C ARG A 231 -10.20 -18.91 -5.13
N ASP A 232 -9.58 -18.30 -4.12
CA ASP A 232 -8.25 -18.71 -3.65
C ASP A 232 -8.27 -20.15 -3.11
N ALA A 233 -9.25 -20.48 -2.27
CA ALA A 233 -9.40 -21.83 -1.72
C ALA A 233 -9.63 -22.89 -2.81
N ARG A 234 -10.49 -22.60 -3.80
CA ARG A 234 -10.74 -23.50 -4.95
C ARG A 234 -9.48 -23.71 -5.78
N ARG A 235 -8.75 -22.64 -6.14
CA ARG A 235 -7.49 -22.73 -6.91
C ARG A 235 -6.44 -23.56 -6.19
N ARG A 236 -6.29 -23.39 -4.88
CA ARG A 236 -5.35 -24.16 -4.07
C ARG A 236 -5.78 -25.64 -3.98
N LYS A 237 -7.09 -25.90 -3.81
CA LYS A 237 -7.63 -27.26 -3.81
C LYS A 237 -7.36 -27.98 -5.12
N THR A 238 -7.60 -27.33 -6.26
CA THR A 238 -7.32 -27.90 -7.59
C THR A 238 -5.83 -28.16 -7.83
N ALA A 239 -4.96 -27.35 -7.21
CA ALA A 239 -3.49 -27.52 -7.26
C ALA A 239 -2.97 -28.48 -6.17
N GLU A 240 -3.83 -29.19 -5.44
CA GLU A 240 -3.48 -30.08 -4.32
C GLU A 240 -2.67 -29.40 -3.20
N LEU A 241 -2.79 -28.07 -3.10
CA LEU A 241 -2.10 -27.29 -2.07
C LEU A 241 -2.96 -27.13 -0.81
N PRO A 242 -2.35 -27.00 0.38
CA PRO A 242 -3.08 -26.69 1.61
C PRO A 242 -3.96 -25.45 1.42
N HIS A 243 -5.25 -25.58 1.65
CA HIS A 243 -6.24 -24.53 1.49
C HIS A 243 -6.98 -24.27 2.79
N ARG A 244 -7.59 -23.10 2.89
CA ARG A 244 -8.38 -22.72 4.07
C ARG A 244 -9.68 -23.51 4.14
N PRO A 245 -10.04 -24.05 5.29
CA PRO A 245 -11.34 -24.68 5.48
C PRO A 245 -12.46 -23.63 5.35
N GLN A 246 -13.64 -24.07 4.96
CA GLN A 246 -14.77 -23.16 4.72
C GLN A 246 -15.19 -22.40 5.99
N SER A 247 -15.09 -23.04 7.16
CA SER A 247 -15.36 -22.41 8.45
C SER A 247 -14.46 -21.20 8.72
N GLU A 248 -13.18 -21.26 8.34
CA GLU A 248 -12.25 -20.13 8.46
C GLU A 248 -12.61 -18.97 7.53
N ILE A 249 -13.01 -19.29 6.29
CA ILE A 249 -13.45 -18.29 5.31
C ILE A 249 -14.69 -17.56 5.85
N ILE A 250 -15.68 -18.32 6.36
CA ILE A 250 -16.91 -17.76 6.93
C ILE A 250 -16.58 -16.87 8.14
N LEU A 251 -15.75 -17.34 9.08
CA LEU A 251 -15.38 -16.56 10.27
C LEU A 251 -14.70 -15.24 9.90
N ARG A 252 -13.75 -15.25 8.97
CA ARG A 252 -13.08 -14.04 8.50
C ARG A 252 -14.02 -13.07 7.79
N THR A 253 -14.94 -13.62 6.98
CA THR A 253 -15.94 -12.81 6.30
C THR A 253 -16.94 -12.24 7.30
N ALA A 254 -17.36 -12.99 8.32
CA ALA A 254 -18.25 -12.51 9.36
C ALA A 254 -17.60 -11.38 10.20
N LEU A 255 -16.32 -11.50 10.55
CA LEU A 255 -15.59 -10.42 11.23
C LEU A 255 -15.50 -9.15 10.37
N LEU A 256 -15.19 -9.29 9.09
CA LEU A 256 -15.20 -8.15 8.16
C LEU A 256 -16.61 -7.57 8.02
N ALA A 257 -17.64 -8.42 7.94
CA ALA A 257 -19.03 -7.98 7.80
C ALA A 257 -19.47 -7.14 9.01
N VAL A 258 -19.14 -7.59 10.23
CA VAL A 258 -19.42 -6.81 11.45
C VAL A 258 -18.75 -5.44 11.37
N MET A 259 -17.48 -5.37 11.00
CA MET A 259 -16.76 -4.10 10.89
C MET A 259 -17.38 -3.18 9.81
N CYS A 260 -17.69 -3.71 8.62
CA CYS A 260 -18.29 -2.93 7.55
C CYS A 260 -19.70 -2.44 7.89
N LEU A 261 -20.52 -3.26 8.55
CA LEU A 261 -21.87 -2.89 8.96
C LEU A 261 -21.88 -1.86 10.10
N LEU A 262 -20.94 -1.98 11.06
CA LEU A 262 -20.76 -0.96 12.10
C LEU A 262 -20.31 0.37 11.51
N ALA A 263 -19.38 0.36 10.53
CA ALA A 263 -18.96 1.56 9.83
C ALA A 263 -20.13 2.19 9.05
N ALA A 264 -20.90 1.37 8.30
CA ALA A 264 -22.07 1.86 7.57
C ALA A 264 -23.13 2.44 8.52
N TYR A 265 -23.36 1.81 9.68
CA TYR A 265 -24.24 2.35 10.71
C TYR A 265 -23.73 3.70 11.22
N ALA A 266 -22.43 3.82 11.54
CA ALA A 266 -21.85 5.06 12.03
C ALA A 266 -22.00 6.21 10.99
N PHE A 267 -21.69 5.97 9.72
CA PHE A 267 -21.87 6.99 8.67
C PHE A 267 -23.31 7.42 8.51
N ASN A 268 -24.27 6.50 8.56
CA ASN A 268 -25.69 6.83 8.43
C ASN A 268 -26.29 7.55 9.64
N GLN A 269 -25.60 7.61 10.78
CA GLN A 269 -26.00 8.44 11.94
C GLN A 269 -25.61 9.91 11.76
N GLU A 270 -24.73 10.22 10.82
CA GLU A 270 -24.30 11.58 10.47
C GLU A 270 -24.85 11.98 9.10
N GLN A 271 -23.99 12.37 8.18
CA GLN A 271 -24.36 12.87 6.86
C GLN A 271 -24.46 11.76 5.79
N GLY A 272 -24.19 10.52 6.14
CA GLY A 272 -24.15 9.40 5.20
C GLY A 272 -22.72 9.01 4.77
N LEU A 273 -22.60 8.34 3.62
CA LEU A 273 -21.32 7.84 3.13
C LEU A 273 -20.52 8.96 2.45
N PRO A 274 -19.32 9.34 2.96
CA PRO A 274 -18.52 10.39 2.35
C PRO A 274 -17.95 9.97 0.98
N LEU A 275 -18.07 10.83 -0.03
CA LEU A 275 -17.52 10.62 -1.38
C LEU A 275 -16.00 10.40 -1.31
N SER A 276 -15.31 11.12 -0.42
CA SER A 276 -13.86 10.98 -0.20
C SER A 276 -13.45 9.54 0.10
N LEU A 277 -14.17 8.85 0.98
CA LEU A 277 -13.91 7.45 1.31
C LEU A 277 -14.16 6.53 0.12
N VAL A 278 -15.23 6.75 -0.64
CA VAL A 278 -15.55 5.93 -1.82
C VAL A 278 -14.44 6.02 -2.87
N ILE A 279 -13.98 7.24 -3.17
CA ILE A 279 -12.87 7.44 -4.12
C ILE A 279 -11.58 6.83 -3.61
N PHE A 280 -11.25 7.02 -2.32
CA PHE A 280 -10.04 6.44 -1.73
C PHE A 280 -10.06 4.91 -1.78
N LEU A 281 -11.17 4.27 -1.41
CA LEU A 281 -11.32 2.81 -1.52
C LEU A 281 -11.26 2.34 -2.99
N GLY A 282 -11.84 3.11 -3.92
CA GLY A 282 -11.73 2.84 -5.35
C GLY A 282 -10.28 2.83 -5.83
N ILE A 283 -9.50 3.84 -5.45
CA ILE A 283 -8.05 3.93 -5.76
C ILE A 283 -7.29 2.74 -5.16
N LEU A 284 -7.59 2.37 -3.90
CA LEU A 284 -6.99 1.19 -3.25
C LEU A 284 -7.29 -0.10 -4.01
N VAL A 285 -8.52 -0.31 -4.43
CA VAL A 285 -8.92 -1.51 -5.19
C VAL A 285 -8.23 -1.57 -6.55
N VAL A 286 -8.21 -0.46 -7.29
CA VAL A 286 -7.57 -0.37 -8.61
C VAL A 286 -6.06 -0.62 -8.49
N THR A 287 -5.40 0.04 -7.55
CA THR A 287 -3.95 -0.08 -7.35
C THR A 287 -3.56 -1.46 -6.80
N ASP A 288 -4.37 -2.07 -5.91
CA ASP A 288 -4.17 -3.45 -5.45
C ASP A 288 -4.33 -4.44 -6.60
N PHE A 289 -5.32 -4.23 -7.49
CA PHE A 289 -5.49 -5.03 -8.70
C PHE A 289 -4.26 -4.92 -9.61
N ILE A 290 -3.76 -3.71 -9.87
CA ILE A 290 -2.56 -3.48 -10.67
C ILE A 290 -1.37 -4.24 -10.08
N LEU A 291 -1.10 -4.09 -8.78
CA LEU A 291 0.05 -4.72 -8.13
C LEU A 291 -0.06 -6.25 -8.05
N ARG A 292 -1.25 -6.81 -7.82
CA ARG A 292 -1.38 -8.25 -7.58
C ARG A 292 -1.78 -9.07 -8.80
N ARG A 293 -2.44 -8.47 -9.78
CA ARG A 293 -3.06 -9.21 -10.88
C ARG A 293 -2.40 -8.97 -12.23
N THR A 294 -1.58 -7.93 -12.38
CA THR A 294 -0.93 -7.60 -13.66
C THR A 294 0.54 -8.05 -13.71
N THR A 295 1.07 -8.12 -14.92
CA THR A 295 2.51 -8.34 -15.18
C THR A 295 3.33 -7.17 -14.63
N TYR A 296 2.82 -5.95 -14.74
CA TYR A 296 3.44 -4.74 -14.24
C TYR A 296 3.71 -4.84 -12.73
N GLY A 297 2.72 -5.23 -11.93
CA GLY A 297 2.90 -5.37 -10.49
C GLY A 297 3.96 -6.42 -10.13
N ARG A 298 3.99 -7.56 -10.85
CA ARG A 298 5.06 -8.57 -10.66
C ARG A 298 6.44 -8.00 -10.97
N GLN A 299 6.56 -7.15 -12.00
CA GLN A 299 7.81 -6.49 -12.34
C GLN A 299 8.24 -5.48 -11.27
N VAL A 300 7.29 -4.72 -10.69
CA VAL A 300 7.57 -3.80 -9.56
C VAL A 300 8.16 -4.57 -8.38
N PHE A 301 7.53 -5.67 -7.96
CA PHE A 301 8.05 -6.52 -6.87
C PHE A 301 9.40 -7.17 -7.22
N ALA A 302 9.62 -7.56 -8.46
CA ALA A 302 10.87 -8.16 -8.91
C ALA A 302 12.03 -7.15 -8.86
N VAL A 303 11.80 -5.91 -9.33
CA VAL A 303 12.80 -4.83 -9.26
C VAL A 303 13.13 -4.48 -7.81
N GLY A 304 12.11 -4.36 -6.95
CA GLY A 304 12.31 -4.08 -5.53
C GLY A 304 12.95 -5.23 -4.74
N GLY A 305 12.80 -6.48 -5.19
CA GLY A 305 13.45 -7.65 -4.60
C GLY A 305 14.93 -7.79 -5.00
N GLY A 306 15.32 -7.27 -6.17
CA GLY A 306 16.69 -7.31 -6.63
C GLY A 306 16.85 -6.79 -8.07
N VAL A 307 17.38 -5.59 -8.20
CA VAL A 307 17.53 -4.86 -9.48
C VAL A 307 18.31 -5.68 -10.51
N GLU A 308 19.43 -6.28 -10.11
CA GLU A 308 20.27 -7.05 -11.04
C GLU A 308 19.61 -8.35 -11.48
N ALA A 309 18.90 -9.04 -10.57
CA ALA A 309 18.14 -10.24 -10.90
C ALA A 309 16.99 -9.92 -11.87
N ALA A 310 16.27 -8.82 -11.62
CA ALA A 310 15.21 -8.33 -12.50
C ALA A 310 15.74 -8.00 -13.91
N ARG A 311 16.90 -7.33 -14.00
CA ARG A 311 17.54 -6.99 -15.27
C ARG A 311 17.93 -8.24 -16.05
N ARG A 312 18.52 -9.25 -15.39
CA ARG A 312 18.87 -10.53 -16.02
C ARG A 312 17.64 -11.31 -16.48
N ALA A 313 16.51 -11.12 -15.84
CA ALA A 313 15.21 -11.68 -16.24
C ALA A 313 14.54 -10.90 -17.39
N GLY A 314 15.22 -9.91 -18.01
CA GLY A 314 14.70 -9.13 -19.12
C GLY A 314 13.71 -8.02 -18.75
N ILE A 315 13.59 -7.67 -17.46
CA ILE A 315 12.70 -6.58 -17.02
C ILE A 315 13.36 -5.23 -17.32
N ASN A 316 12.62 -4.33 -17.96
CA ASN A 316 13.07 -2.96 -18.18
C ASN A 316 12.99 -2.16 -16.87
N VAL A 317 14.05 -2.23 -16.07
CA VAL A 317 14.16 -1.58 -14.77
C VAL A 317 13.94 -0.07 -14.86
N SER A 318 14.48 0.59 -15.91
CA SER A 318 14.34 2.05 -16.07
C SER A 318 12.87 2.45 -16.27
N TRP A 319 12.13 1.69 -17.08
CA TRP A 319 10.70 1.96 -17.29
C TRP A 319 9.89 1.76 -16.01
N ILE A 320 10.17 0.68 -15.25
CA ILE A 320 9.48 0.42 -13.97
C ILE A 320 9.75 1.56 -12.98
N ARG A 321 11.00 2.03 -12.87
CA ARG A 321 11.34 3.17 -12.01
C ARG A 321 10.60 4.43 -12.41
N ILE A 322 10.64 4.80 -13.68
CA ILE A 322 9.95 6.00 -14.20
C ILE A 322 8.44 5.92 -13.94
N SER A 323 7.81 4.81 -14.30
CA SER A 323 6.36 4.66 -14.17
C SER A 323 5.89 4.64 -12.70
N VAL A 324 6.68 4.10 -11.78
CA VAL A 324 6.38 4.14 -10.35
C VAL A 324 6.42 5.57 -9.82
N PHE A 325 7.41 6.37 -10.20
CA PHE A 325 7.44 7.79 -9.82
C PHE A 325 6.32 8.59 -10.48
N MET A 326 5.93 8.26 -11.73
CA MET A 326 4.73 8.85 -12.36
C MET A 326 3.46 8.56 -11.54
N ILE A 327 3.27 7.31 -11.11
CA ILE A 327 2.14 6.91 -10.26
C ILE A 327 2.18 7.68 -8.92
N SER A 328 3.36 7.79 -8.28
CA SER A 328 3.52 8.57 -7.05
C SER A 328 3.14 10.03 -7.24
N GLY A 329 3.63 10.67 -8.28
CA GLY A 329 3.31 12.06 -8.60
C GLY A 329 1.83 12.27 -8.95
N THR A 330 1.22 11.33 -9.71
CA THR A 330 -0.22 11.37 -10.04
C THR A 330 -1.07 11.25 -8.77
N LEU A 331 -0.78 10.27 -7.90
CA LEU A 331 -1.52 10.08 -6.65
C LEU A 331 -1.21 11.20 -5.65
N GLY A 332 0.00 11.76 -5.69
CA GLY A 332 0.35 12.99 -4.98
C GLY A 332 -0.55 14.15 -5.37
N ALA A 333 -0.71 14.38 -6.68
CA ALA A 333 -1.59 15.43 -7.22
C ALA A 333 -3.06 15.22 -6.85
N VAL A 334 -3.57 13.99 -7.00
CA VAL A 334 -4.95 13.66 -6.58
C VAL A 334 -5.12 13.93 -5.09
N GLY A 335 -4.18 13.49 -4.24
CA GLY A 335 -4.21 13.78 -2.81
C GLY A 335 -4.17 15.29 -2.52
N GLY A 336 -3.45 16.07 -3.31
CA GLY A 336 -3.41 17.54 -3.23
C GLY A 336 -4.77 18.19 -3.47
N LEU A 337 -5.56 17.69 -4.43
CA LEU A 337 -6.93 18.15 -4.65
C LEU A 337 -7.85 17.84 -3.45
N PHE A 338 -7.68 16.66 -2.82
CA PHE A 338 -8.39 16.32 -1.59
C PHE A 338 -7.99 17.21 -0.42
N LEU A 339 -6.70 17.57 -0.31
CA LEU A 339 -6.25 18.52 0.70
C LEU A 339 -6.85 19.91 0.46
N ALA A 340 -6.86 20.40 -0.78
CA ALA A 340 -7.49 21.67 -1.15
C ALA A 340 -8.99 21.67 -0.86
N SER A 341 -9.67 20.56 -1.11
CA SER A 341 -11.07 20.35 -0.75
C SER A 341 -11.29 20.47 0.77
N ALA A 342 -10.51 19.73 1.56
CA ALA A 342 -10.65 19.66 3.00
C ALA A 342 -10.32 20.98 3.72
N THR A 343 -9.42 21.79 3.15
CA THR A 343 -9.06 23.12 3.67
C THR A 343 -9.87 24.26 3.11
N GLY A 344 -10.79 23.96 2.17
CA GLY A 344 -11.63 24.96 1.50
C GLY A 344 -10.92 25.80 0.45
N GLY A 345 -9.72 25.42 0.03
CA GLY A 345 -8.94 26.11 -1.00
C GLY A 345 -7.50 25.68 -1.08
N ALA A 346 -6.77 26.25 -2.04
CA ALA A 346 -5.33 26.07 -2.15
C ALA A 346 -4.60 27.28 -1.56
N ASP A 347 -3.62 27.04 -0.70
CA ASP A 347 -2.72 28.05 -0.15
C ASP A 347 -1.26 27.71 -0.43
N ARG A 348 -0.34 28.62 -0.06
CA ARG A 348 1.10 28.42 -0.26
C ARG A 348 1.71 27.32 0.62
N SER A 349 1.00 26.86 1.64
CA SER A 349 1.43 25.82 2.58
C SER A 349 0.78 24.45 2.29
N LEU A 350 -0.14 24.38 1.31
CA LEU A 350 -0.83 23.16 0.95
C LEU A 350 0.18 22.05 0.63
N GLY A 351 -0.01 20.87 1.19
CA GLY A 351 0.91 19.74 1.03
C GLY A 351 2.23 19.84 1.80
N GLY A 352 2.48 20.98 2.46
CA GLY A 352 3.65 21.24 3.32
C GLY A 352 3.48 20.67 4.73
N GLY A 353 4.34 21.15 5.64
CA GLY A 353 4.29 20.77 7.05
C GLY A 353 4.52 19.26 7.25
N ASN A 354 3.58 18.62 7.96
CA ASN A 354 3.69 17.21 8.33
C ASN A 354 3.18 16.22 7.27
N GLN A 355 2.61 16.70 6.15
CA GLN A 355 1.92 15.82 5.17
C GLN A 355 2.82 14.73 4.60
N LEU A 356 4.04 15.09 4.20
CA LEU A 356 5.02 14.12 3.72
C LEU A 356 5.30 13.02 4.75
N MET A 357 5.58 13.42 6.00
CA MET A 357 5.89 12.47 7.08
C MET A 357 4.70 11.57 7.40
N MET A 358 3.49 12.11 7.38
CA MET A 358 2.25 11.33 7.58
C MET A 358 2.08 10.27 6.48
N CYS A 359 2.33 10.59 5.22
CA CYS A 359 2.20 9.66 4.11
C CYS A 359 3.23 8.52 4.18
N ILE A 360 4.51 8.85 4.48
CA ILE A 360 5.56 7.84 4.66
C ILE A 360 5.24 6.98 5.89
N ALA A 361 4.90 7.61 7.01
CA ALA A 361 4.53 6.91 8.23
C ALA A 361 3.33 5.98 8.01
N ALA A 362 2.28 6.43 7.30
CA ALA A 362 1.13 5.61 6.97
C ALA A 362 1.51 4.36 6.17
N ALA A 363 2.34 4.50 5.14
CA ALA A 363 2.80 3.37 4.32
C ALA A 363 3.60 2.35 5.14
N VAL A 364 4.50 2.84 6.02
CA VAL A 364 5.41 1.99 6.82
C VAL A 364 4.69 1.37 8.01
N ILE A 365 3.92 2.15 8.79
CA ILE A 365 3.11 1.66 9.92
C ILE A 365 2.17 0.57 9.43
N GLY A 366 1.54 0.77 8.27
CA GLY A 366 0.65 -0.22 7.67
C GLY A 366 1.33 -1.51 7.20
N GLY A 367 2.67 -1.57 7.19
CA GLY A 367 3.47 -2.77 6.94
C GLY A 367 4.10 -2.86 5.55
N THR A 368 4.30 -1.73 4.85
CA THR A 368 5.15 -1.68 3.66
C THR A 368 6.61 -1.52 4.08
N SER A 369 7.49 -2.37 3.57
CA SER A 369 8.91 -2.35 3.91
C SER A 369 9.63 -1.17 3.25
N LEU A 370 10.46 -0.46 4.02
CA LEU A 370 11.36 0.59 3.52
C LEU A 370 12.48 0.05 2.61
N PHE A 371 12.71 -1.26 2.63
CA PHE A 371 13.84 -1.89 1.94
C PHE A 371 13.44 -2.53 0.59
N GLY A 372 12.21 -2.32 0.14
CA GLY A 372 11.71 -2.84 -1.13
C GLY A 372 11.21 -4.29 -1.10
N GLY A 373 10.59 -4.71 -2.19
CA GLY A 373 10.17 -6.08 -2.46
C GLY A 373 8.99 -6.60 -1.63
N ARG A 374 8.52 -5.87 -0.61
CA ARG A 374 7.44 -6.30 0.31
C ARG A 374 6.52 -5.14 0.68
N GLY A 375 5.24 -5.35 0.53
CA GLY A 375 4.21 -4.37 0.89
C GLY A 375 2.87 -4.72 0.27
N LYS A 376 1.86 -3.94 0.65
CA LYS A 376 0.50 -4.03 0.12
C LYS A 376 -0.07 -2.62 0.06
N VAL A 377 -0.88 -2.33 -0.94
CA VAL A 377 -1.56 -1.03 -1.02
C VAL A 377 -2.45 -0.76 0.21
N TRP A 378 -3.08 -1.81 0.74
CA TRP A 378 -3.92 -1.73 1.95
C TRP A 378 -3.17 -1.27 3.21
N SER A 379 -1.83 -1.30 3.20
CA SER A 379 -1.04 -0.71 4.29
C SER A 379 -1.23 0.81 4.38
N ALA A 380 -1.42 1.50 3.25
CA ALA A 380 -1.71 2.93 3.26
C ALA A 380 -3.01 3.24 4.03
N LEU A 381 -4.08 2.45 3.80
CA LEU A 381 -5.34 2.62 4.54
C LEU A 381 -5.16 2.41 6.05
N LEU A 382 -4.58 1.28 6.44
CA LEU A 382 -4.43 0.96 7.87
C LEU A 382 -3.54 1.98 8.58
N GLY A 383 -2.44 2.36 7.94
CA GLY A 383 -1.50 3.31 8.54
C GLY A 383 -2.06 4.72 8.63
N ILE A 384 -2.79 5.20 7.61
CA ILE A 384 -3.38 6.53 7.67
C ILE A 384 -4.51 6.61 8.69
N LEU A 385 -5.30 5.53 8.85
CA LEU A 385 -6.30 5.48 9.90
C LEU A 385 -5.68 5.57 11.30
N VAL A 386 -4.54 4.91 11.55
CA VAL A 386 -3.80 5.05 12.82
C VAL A 386 -3.39 6.50 13.05
N ILE A 387 -2.78 7.14 12.05
CA ILE A 387 -2.29 8.51 12.17
C ILE A 387 -3.44 9.49 12.39
N GLN A 388 -4.50 9.40 11.58
CA GLN A 388 -5.65 10.29 11.71
C GLN A 388 -6.42 10.06 13.01
N SER A 389 -6.48 8.82 13.49
CA SER A 389 -7.05 8.54 14.82
C SER A 389 -6.26 9.23 15.94
N ILE A 390 -4.93 9.26 15.85
CA ILE A 390 -4.08 9.98 16.81
C ILE A 390 -4.33 11.49 16.71
N VAL A 391 -4.32 12.04 15.49
CA VAL A 391 -4.51 13.49 15.27
C VAL A 391 -5.88 13.94 15.80
N GLN A 392 -6.94 13.21 15.48
CA GLN A 392 -8.29 13.53 15.94
C GLN A 392 -8.47 13.34 17.46
N GLY A 393 -7.85 12.29 18.02
CA GLY A 393 -7.86 12.10 19.46
C GLY A 393 -7.18 13.25 20.21
N LEU A 394 -6.01 13.70 19.72
CA LEU A 394 -5.31 14.86 20.28
C LEU A 394 -6.11 16.15 20.14
N ASN A 395 -6.77 16.35 19.00
CA ASN A 395 -7.65 17.51 18.80
C ASN A 395 -8.80 17.54 19.81
N GLN A 396 -9.42 16.39 20.10
CA GLN A 396 -10.47 16.29 21.12
C GLN A 396 -9.97 16.55 22.55
N MET A 397 -8.73 16.21 22.83
CA MET A 397 -8.08 16.53 24.13
C MET A 397 -7.62 17.99 24.24
N ASN A 398 -7.89 18.83 23.24
CA ASN A 398 -7.35 20.19 23.11
C ASN A 398 -5.81 20.24 23.05
N LEU A 399 -5.17 19.16 22.66
CA LEU A 399 -3.73 19.05 22.45
C LEU A 399 -3.37 19.21 20.95
N SER A 400 -4.07 20.10 20.25
CA SER A 400 -3.96 20.33 18.80
C SER A 400 -2.68 21.06 18.36
N SER A 401 -1.71 21.27 19.28
CA SER A 401 -0.42 21.86 18.93
C SER A 401 0.31 21.05 17.87
N ASN A 402 0.70 21.69 16.76
CA ASN A 402 1.51 21.08 15.72
C ASN A 402 2.78 20.42 16.29
N ALA A 403 3.38 20.99 17.34
CA ALA A 403 4.56 20.43 17.98
C ALA A 403 4.29 19.03 18.57
N ILE A 404 3.16 18.86 19.28
CA ILE A 404 2.79 17.56 19.88
C ILE A 404 2.48 16.55 18.76
N GLN A 405 1.74 16.95 17.73
CA GLN A 405 1.44 16.09 16.59
C GLN A 405 2.71 15.62 15.87
N TYR A 406 3.70 16.51 15.68
CA TYR A 406 4.98 16.16 15.05
C TYR A 406 5.79 15.20 15.93
N MET A 407 5.87 15.43 17.23
CA MET A 407 6.58 14.52 18.15
C MET A 407 5.95 13.13 18.16
N ILE A 408 4.63 13.04 18.22
CA ILE A 408 3.91 11.75 18.25
C ILE A 408 4.04 11.04 16.89
N THR A 409 3.81 11.73 15.77
CA THR A 409 3.94 11.14 14.44
C THR A 409 5.36 10.64 14.20
N GLY A 410 6.37 11.42 14.56
CA GLY A 410 7.78 11.02 14.48
C GLY A 410 8.10 9.81 15.35
N GLY A 411 7.61 9.80 16.59
CA GLY A 411 7.76 8.66 17.51
C GLY A 411 7.12 7.37 17.00
N VAL A 412 5.89 7.46 16.51
CA VAL A 412 5.18 6.30 15.94
C VAL A 412 5.87 5.79 14.67
N LEU A 413 6.35 6.69 13.80
CA LEU A 413 7.15 6.32 12.64
C LEU A 413 8.44 5.59 13.04
N LEU A 414 9.18 6.12 14.03
CA LEU A 414 10.41 5.51 14.50
C LEU A 414 10.15 4.09 15.04
N ILE A 415 9.11 3.90 15.85
CA ILE A 415 8.72 2.59 16.38
C ILE A 415 8.39 1.63 15.23
N ALA A 416 7.62 2.08 14.22
CA ALA A 416 7.28 1.26 13.07
C ALA A 416 8.52 0.82 12.29
N VAL A 417 9.48 1.72 12.06
CA VAL A 417 10.74 1.42 11.38
C VAL A 417 11.61 0.44 12.17
N ILE A 418 11.67 0.59 13.51
CA ILE A 418 12.37 -0.35 14.38
C ILE A 418 11.76 -1.75 14.26
N ILE A 419 10.43 -1.86 14.31
CA ILE A 419 9.72 -3.14 14.18
C ILE A 419 10.00 -3.78 12.81
N ASP A 420 9.94 -3.02 11.70
CA ASP A 420 10.26 -3.52 10.35
C ASP A 420 11.71 -4.01 10.27
N SER A 421 12.66 -3.24 10.80
CA SER A 421 14.09 -3.58 10.81
C SER A 421 14.38 -4.87 11.60
N VAL A 422 13.81 -5.01 12.81
CA VAL A 422 13.94 -6.21 13.65
C VAL A 422 13.30 -7.41 12.97
N SER A 423 12.09 -7.25 12.43
CA SER A 423 11.38 -8.31 11.69
C SER A 423 12.22 -8.82 10.52
N ARG A 424 12.82 -7.92 9.74
CA ARG A 424 13.70 -8.27 8.63
C ARG A 424 14.96 -9.03 9.07
N LYS A 425 15.60 -8.56 10.16
CA LYS A 425 16.79 -9.26 10.72
C LYS A 425 16.43 -10.69 11.10
N THR A 426 15.30 -10.89 11.77
CA THR A 426 14.81 -12.21 12.16
C THR A 426 14.51 -13.11 10.96
N GLN A 427 13.95 -12.55 9.87
CA GLN A 427 13.67 -13.31 8.64
C GLN A 427 14.97 -13.73 7.91
N LYS A 428 15.98 -12.85 7.87
CA LYS A 428 17.30 -13.18 7.30
C LYS A 428 17.98 -14.30 8.06
N THR A 429 17.99 -14.25 9.38
CA THR A 429 18.58 -15.34 10.21
C THR A 429 17.83 -16.66 10.06
N ALA A 430 16.53 -16.62 9.72
CA ALA A 430 15.73 -17.80 9.43
C ALA A 430 15.86 -18.30 7.96
N GLY A 431 16.76 -17.75 7.14
CA GLY A 431 16.96 -18.12 5.73
C GLY A 431 15.78 -17.80 4.82
N ARG A 432 14.97 -16.78 5.16
CA ARG A 432 13.71 -16.44 4.48
C ARG A 432 13.66 -15.02 3.87
N ALA A 433 14.77 -14.32 3.87
CA ALA A 433 14.90 -12.97 3.32
C ALA A 433 15.82 -12.93 2.11
#